data_d1057f9eb52bca5e5b7664e98f3c7a66
#
_entry.id   d1057f9eb52bca5e5b7664e98f3c7a66
#
_cell.length_a   1.000
_cell.length_b   1.000
_cell.length_c   1.000
_cell.angle_alpha   90.00
_cell.angle_beta   90.00
_cell.angle_gamma   90.00
#
_symmetry.space_group_name_H-M   'P 1'
#
loop_
_entity.id
_entity.type
_entity.pdbx_description
1 polymer ?
#
loop_
_entity_poly.entity_id
_entity_poly.type
_entity_poly.pdbx_seq_one_letter_code
_entity_poly.pdbx_strand_id
1 'polypeptide(L)' 'MDQPLPFEIPTVTVLLQPEEQVIEIPRHKVKNVKLLLKHLGIRECTALVARGRELLTPDRAVLPHDNLLVRKVTSSG' A
#
# COMPACT_ATOMS: atom_id res chain seq x y z
N MET A 1 19.79 5.97 -20.06
CA MET A 1 19.20 5.13 -19.95
C MET A 1 19.25 4.40 -18.78
N ASP A 2 18.32 4.12 -18.19
CA ASP A 2 18.36 3.56 -17.00
C ASP A 2 18.27 2.14 -17.05
N GLN A 3 19.32 1.47 -16.75
CA GLN A 3 19.27 0.09 -16.63
C GLN A 3 18.92 -0.27 -15.24
N PRO A 4 18.01 -1.18 -14.98
CA PRO A 4 17.74 -1.63 -13.63
C PRO A 4 18.99 -2.26 -13.05
N LEU A 5 19.25 -1.97 -11.80
CA LEU A 5 20.37 -2.58 -11.11
C LEU A 5 20.05 -4.04 -10.86
N PRO A 6 21.07 -4.90 -10.86
CA PRO A 6 20.82 -6.32 -10.63
C PRO A 6 20.24 -6.61 -9.26
N PHE A 7 20.39 -5.70 -8.30
CA PHE A 7 19.80 -5.88 -7.00
C PHE A 7 18.75 -4.84 -6.71
N GLU A 8 18.04 -4.44 -7.75
CA GLU A 8 16.99 -3.44 -7.58
C GLU A 8 15.91 -3.97 -6.66
N ILE A 9 15.50 -3.16 -5.71
CA ILE A 9 14.51 -3.56 -4.73
C ILE A 9 13.12 -3.27 -5.27
N PRO A 10 12.22 -4.26 -5.32
CA PRO A 10 10.86 -3.99 -5.76
C PRO A 10 10.16 -3.03 -4.82
N THR A 11 9.35 -2.15 -5.38
CA THR A 11 8.59 -1.20 -4.58
C THR A 11 7.11 -1.40 -4.82
N VAL A 12 6.32 -0.88 -3.90
CA VAL A 12 4.87 -0.88 -3.99
C VAL A 12 4.43 0.56 -4.08
N THR A 13 3.58 0.86 -5.05
CA THR A 13 3.05 2.21 -5.21
C THR A 13 1.70 2.28 -4.52
N VAL A 14 1.54 3.25 -3.64
CA VAL A 14 0.31 3.41 -2.86
C VAL A 14 -0.27 4.78 -3.14
N LEU A 15 -1.52 4.81 -3.55
CA LEU A 15 -2.26 6.05 -3.67
C LEU A 15 -3.08 6.21 -2.40
N LEU A 16 -2.78 7.25 -1.64
CA LEU A 16 -3.43 7.49 -0.38
C LEU A 16 -4.54 8.50 -0.56
N GLN A 17 -5.75 8.14 -0.18
CA GLN A 17 -6.91 9.01 -0.26
C GLN A 17 -7.44 9.30 1.12
N PRO A 18 -8.03 10.44 1.35
CA PRO A 18 -8.45 11.45 0.37
C PRO A 18 -7.36 12.43 -0.05
N GLU A 19 -6.16 12.31 0.49
CA GLU A 19 -5.10 13.26 0.18
C GLU A 19 -4.60 13.17 -1.25
N GLU A 20 -4.89 12.06 -1.91
CA GLU A 20 -4.40 11.79 -3.26
C GLU A 20 -2.89 11.89 -3.34
N GLN A 21 -2.24 11.28 -2.36
CA GLN A 21 -0.79 11.30 -2.29
C GLN A 21 -0.25 9.97 -2.75
N VAL A 22 0.73 10.00 -3.66
CA VAL A 22 1.34 8.79 -4.16
C VAL A 22 2.63 8.55 -3.41
N ILE A 23 2.77 7.36 -2.85
CA ILE A 23 3.93 6.99 -2.05
C ILE A 23 4.49 5.69 -2.58
N GLU A 24 5.82 5.59 -2.64
CA GLU A 24 6.46 4.34 -3.00
C GLU A 24 7.16 3.79 -1.78
N ILE A 25 6.95 2.51 -1.51
CA ILE A 25 7.50 1.86 -0.32
C ILE A 25 8.18 0.58 -0.75
N PRO A 26 9.37 0.27 -0.24
CA PRO A 26 10.00 -1.01 -0.55
C PRO A 26 9.11 -2.17 -0.11
N ARG A 27 8.90 -3.12 -0.99
CA ARG A 27 7.95 -4.20 -0.74
C ARG A 27 8.32 -5.02 0.48
N HIS A 28 9.61 -5.20 0.74
CA HIS A 28 10.02 -6.03 1.87
C HIS A 28 9.60 -5.45 3.22
N LYS A 29 9.24 -4.17 3.27
CA LYS A 29 8.77 -3.56 4.49
C LYS A 29 7.27 -3.68 4.66
N VAL A 30 6.55 -4.02 3.60
CA VAL A 30 5.10 -4.09 3.64
C VAL A 30 4.63 -5.35 2.94
N LYS A 31 4.97 -6.50 3.51
CA LYS A 31 4.71 -7.78 2.87
C LYS A 31 3.24 -8.15 2.83
N ASN A 32 2.43 -7.56 3.68
CA ASN A 32 0.99 -7.76 3.63
C ASN A 32 0.29 -6.45 3.94
N VAL A 33 -1.03 -6.44 3.77
CA VAL A 33 -1.82 -5.23 3.94
C VAL A 33 -1.72 -4.70 5.36
N LYS A 34 -1.71 -5.60 6.34
CA LYS A 34 -1.61 -5.19 7.72
C LYS A 34 -0.30 -4.43 7.97
N LEU A 35 0.81 -4.94 7.45
CA LEU A 35 2.09 -4.26 7.59
C LEU A 35 2.12 -2.96 6.83
N LEU A 36 1.45 -2.91 5.68
CA LEU A 36 1.36 -1.68 4.92
C LEU A 36 0.65 -0.59 5.72
N LEU A 37 -0.48 -0.91 6.31
CA LEU A 37 -1.22 0.07 7.10
C LEU A 37 -0.42 0.49 8.31
N LYS A 38 0.26 -0.45 8.94
CA LYS A 38 1.09 -0.13 10.09
C LYS A 38 2.23 0.81 9.69
N HIS A 39 2.84 0.56 8.53
CA HIS A 39 3.90 1.42 8.03
C HIS A 39 3.40 2.84 7.80
N LEU A 40 2.17 2.98 7.36
CA LEU A 40 1.56 4.28 7.11
C LEU A 40 0.99 4.92 8.37
N GLY A 41 1.01 4.22 9.49
CA GLY A 41 0.44 4.74 10.72
C GLY A 41 -1.07 4.76 10.73
N ILE A 42 -1.70 3.86 9.99
CA ILE A 42 -3.15 3.81 9.85
C ILE A 42 -3.67 2.54 10.48
N ARG A 43 -4.75 2.65 11.24
CA ARG A 43 -5.35 1.48 11.85
C ARG A 43 -6.11 0.68 10.81
N GLU A 44 -6.10 -0.65 10.97
CA GLU A 44 -6.73 -1.54 10.00
C GLU A 44 -8.20 -1.25 9.80
N CYS A 45 -8.89 -0.91 10.87
CA CYS A 45 -10.34 -0.70 10.78
C CYS A 45 -10.71 0.70 10.29
N THR A 46 -9.74 1.55 10.01
CA THR A 46 -10.04 2.91 9.58
C THR A 46 -9.62 3.17 8.15
N ALA A 47 -9.34 2.13 7.40
CA ALA A 47 -8.93 2.30 6.01
C ALA A 47 -9.33 1.10 5.18
N LEU A 48 -9.59 1.35 3.91
CA LEU A 48 -9.84 0.31 2.93
C LEU A 48 -8.65 0.24 1.99
N VAL A 49 -8.24 -0.96 1.64
CA VAL A 49 -7.14 -1.17 0.72
C VAL A 49 -7.66 -1.93 -0.48
N ALA A 50 -7.34 -1.47 -1.67
CA ALA A 50 -7.82 -2.10 -2.89
C ALA A 50 -6.71 -2.27 -3.90
N ARG A 51 -6.77 -3.35 -4.66
CA ARG A 51 -5.91 -3.59 -5.80
C ARG A 51 -6.83 -3.59 -7.00
N GLY A 52 -6.81 -2.50 -7.77
CA GLY A 52 -7.79 -2.35 -8.83
C GLY A 52 -9.19 -2.31 -8.25
N ARG A 53 -9.99 -3.29 -8.59
CA ARG A 53 -11.37 -3.36 -8.08
C ARG A 53 -11.53 -4.33 -6.94
N GLU A 54 -10.43 -4.92 -6.49
CA GLU A 54 -10.51 -5.94 -5.46
C GLU A 54 -10.16 -5.34 -4.11
N LEU A 55 -11.04 -5.48 -3.15
CA LEU A 55 -10.74 -5.05 -1.79
C LEU A 55 -9.88 -6.10 -1.12
N LEU A 56 -8.85 -5.66 -0.44
CA LEU A 56 -7.91 -6.55 0.21
C LEU A 56 -8.12 -6.48 1.72
N THR A 57 -8.22 -7.65 2.32
CA THR A 57 -8.28 -7.75 3.77
C THR A 57 -6.87 -7.63 4.35
N PRO A 58 -6.73 -7.34 5.65
CA PRO A 58 -5.40 -7.13 6.23
C PRO A 58 -4.47 -8.32 6.12
N ASP A 59 -5.00 -9.53 5.96
CA ASP A 59 -4.17 -10.72 5.85
C ASP A 59 -3.68 -10.98 4.43
N ARG A 60 -4.13 -10.20 3.45
CA ARG A 60 -3.74 -10.44 2.06
C ARG A 60 -2.30 -9.97 1.84
N ALA A 61 -1.61 -10.70 0.98
CA ALA A 61 -0.23 -10.39 0.67
C ALA A 61 -0.14 -9.21 -0.28
N VAL A 62 0.92 -8.42 -0.11
CA VAL A 62 1.26 -7.35 -1.04
C VAL A 62 2.32 -7.90 -1.99
N LEU A 63 2.09 -7.74 -3.27
CA LEU A 63 2.97 -8.29 -4.29
C LEU A 63 4.02 -7.26 -4.71
N PRO A 64 5.16 -7.71 -5.21
CA PRO A 64 6.16 -6.78 -5.73
C PRO A 64 5.56 -5.96 -6.87
N HIS A 65 5.91 -4.70 -6.92
CA HIS A 65 5.43 -3.76 -7.95
C HIS A 65 3.92 -3.58 -7.96
N ASP A 66 3.30 -3.83 -6.82
CA ASP A 66 1.85 -3.69 -6.71
C ASP A 66 1.44 -2.21 -6.72
N ASN A 67 0.25 -1.95 -7.23
CA ASN A 67 -0.33 -0.61 -7.18
C ASN A 67 -1.57 -0.70 -6.31
N LEU A 68 -1.53 -0.09 -5.16
CA LEU A 68 -2.60 -0.21 -4.18
C LEU A 68 -3.22 1.14 -3.89
N LEU A 69 -4.51 1.11 -3.61
CA LEU A 69 -5.23 2.29 -3.18
C LEU A 69 -5.54 2.13 -1.70
N VAL A 70 -5.16 3.09 -0.90
CA VAL A 70 -5.50 3.09 0.52
C VAL A 70 -6.39 4.29 0.77
N ARG A 71 -7.64 4.03 1.13
CA ARG A 71 -8.59 5.09 1.38
C ARG A 71 -8.90 5.13 2.86
N LYS A 72 -8.58 6.24 3.50
CA LYS A 72 -8.90 6.41 4.91
C LYS A 72 -10.38 6.68 5.07
N VAL A 73 -11.00 5.95 5.99
CA VAL A 73 -12.40 6.11 6.27
C VAL A 73 -12.50 6.75 7.63
N THR A 74 -12.93 7.98 7.68
CA THR A 74 -13.07 8.62 8.97
C THR A 74 -14.48 8.45 9.42
N SER A 75 -14.67 7.97 10.62
CA SER A 75 -15.98 7.98 11.15
C SER A 75 -16.18 9.39 11.63
N SER A 76 -17.09 10.06 11.07
CA SER A 76 -17.38 11.35 11.52
C SER A 76 -18.14 11.20 12.76
N GLY A 77 -17.58 11.03 13.69
CA GLY A 77 -18.29 10.86 14.94
C GLY A 77 -18.73 12.08 15.46
#